data_371d495cf04c8307b10bbc9278133c2d
#
_entry.id   371d495cf04c8307b10bbc9278133c2d
#
_cell.length_a   1.000
_cell.length_b   1.000
_cell.length_c   1.000
_cell.angle_alpha   90.00
_cell.angle_beta   90.00
_cell.angle_gamma   90.00
#
_symmetry.space_group_name_H-M   'P 1'
#
loop_
_entity.id
_entity.type
_entity.pdbx_description
1 polymer ?
#
loop_
_entity_poly.entity_id
_entity_poly.type
_entity_poly.pdbx_seq_one_letter_code
_entity_poly.pdbx_strand_id
1 'polypeptide(L)'
;MRNTALALALLLAAPLTLSTPSAHANPFGGYKTGTEITQKQMDAAEVGKTTQDQIREAYGAPSRREQLGDTQIWYYDYVNIKHFGKNVQEATVFEFNKKGLLSAKSKSNAVGKTGNPLIDAANGK
;
A
#
# COMPACT_ATOMS: atom_id res chain seq x y z
N MET A 1 -44.96 -21.88 -53.83
CA MET A 1 -43.49 -21.88 -53.81
C MET A 1 -43.02 -21.07 -52.62
N ARG A 2 -42.68 -21.72 -51.55
CA ARG A 2 -42.30 -21.05 -50.30
C ARG A 2 -41.03 -21.74 -49.82
N ASN A 3 -39.90 -21.08 -50.00
CA ASN A 3 -38.63 -21.49 -49.45
C ASN A 3 -38.46 -20.85 -48.11
N THR A 4 -38.70 -21.57 -47.04
CA THR A 4 -38.36 -21.19 -45.69
C THR A 4 -36.93 -21.68 -45.44
N ALA A 5 -35.97 -20.76 -45.50
CA ALA A 5 -34.61 -20.99 -45.07
C ALA A 5 -34.54 -20.95 -43.55
N LEU A 6 -34.31 -22.10 -42.93
CA LEU A 6 -34.03 -22.20 -41.50
C LEU A 6 -32.59 -21.77 -41.28
N ALA A 7 -32.39 -20.58 -40.70
CA ALA A 7 -31.06 -20.18 -40.27
C ALA A 7 -30.75 -20.78 -38.89
N LEU A 8 -29.87 -21.77 -38.87
CA LEU A 8 -29.37 -22.38 -37.66
C LEU A 8 -28.28 -21.48 -37.08
N ALA A 9 -28.62 -20.72 -36.03
CA ALA A 9 -27.67 -19.92 -35.29
C ALA A 9 -26.85 -20.82 -34.38
N LEU A 10 -25.59 -21.07 -34.73
CA LEU A 10 -24.63 -21.80 -33.91
C LEU A 10 -24.11 -20.81 -32.83
N LEU A 11 -24.61 -20.94 -31.61
CA LEU A 11 -24.01 -20.25 -30.45
C LEU A 11 -22.71 -20.96 -30.09
N LEU A 12 -21.57 -20.36 -30.47
CA LEU A 12 -20.29 -20.75 -29.92
C LEU A 12 -20.19 -20.17 -28.48
N ALA A 13 -20.45 -21.03 -27.50
CA ALA A 13 -20.08 -20.74 -26.10
C ALA A 13 -18.57 -20.91 -25.96
N ALA A 14 -17.84 -19.79 -25.93
CA ALA A 14 -16.45 -19.80 -25.58
C ALA A 14 -16.32 -20.06 -24.07
N PRO A 15 -15.52 -21.05 -23.62
CA PRO A 15 -15.26 -21.22 -22.20
C PRO A 15 -14.41 -20.03 -21.72
N LEU A 16 -14.94 -19.25 -20.78
CA LEU A 16 -14.16 -18.31 -20.00
C LEU A 16 -13.18 -19.15 -19.15
N THR A 17 -11.95 -19.27 -19.59
CA THR A 17 -10.89 -19.77 -18.72
C THR A 17 -10.57 -18.68 -17.70
N LEU A 18 -11.11 -18.83 -16.49
CA LEU A 18 -10.61 -18.09 -15.34
C LEU A 18 -9.17 -18.54 -15.08
N SER A 19 -8.23 -17.76 -15.56
CA SER A 19 -6.82 -17.90 -15.17
C SER A 19 -6.73 -17.45 -13.71
N THR A 20 -6.76 -18.40 -12.79
CA THR A 20 -6.40 -18.11 -11.40
C THR A 20 -4.92 -17.76 -11.38
N PRO A 21 -4.53 -16.58 -10.88
CA PRO A 21 -3.12 -16.31 -10.68
C PRO A 21 -2.62 -17.30 -9.63
N SER A 22 -1.76 -18.21 -10.07
CA SER A 22 -1.05 -19.09 -9.16
C SER A 22 -0.16 -18.22 -8.30
N ALA A 23 -0.54 -18.03 -7.04
CA ALA A 23 0.35 -17.46 -6.04
C ALA A 23 1.53 -18.44 -5.88
N HIS A 24 2.62 -18.17 -6.56
CA HIS A 24 3.86 -18.90 -6.36
C HIS A 24 4.38 -18.54 -4.98
N ALA A 25 4.04 -19.35 -3.99
CA ALA A 25 4.70 -19.29 -2.70
C ALA A 25 6.17 -19.65 -2.94
N ASN A 26 7.03 -18.66 -2.87
CA ASN A 26 8.47 -18.89 -2.91
C ASN A 26 8.88 -19.52 -1.56
N PRO A 27 9.24 -20.82 -1.52
CA PRO A 27 9.54 -21.52 -0.27
C PRO A 27 10.77 -20.96 0.46
N PHE A 28 11.56 -20.15 -0.24
CA PHE A 28 12.75 -19.46 0.31
C PHE A 28 12.55 -17.95 0.45
N GLY A 29 11.37 -17.45 0.10
CA GLY A 29 11.03 -16.04 0.24
C GLY A 29 10.59 -15.73 1.67
N GLY A 30 11.11 -14.66 2.25
CA GLY A 30 10.61 -14.11 3.50
C GLY A 30 9.17 -13.60 3.37
N TYR A 31 8.53 -13.34 4.50
CA TYR A 31 7.19 -12.77 4.56
C TYR A 31 7.26 -11.26 4.37
N LYS A 32 6.53 -10.73 3.39
CA LYS A 32 6.37 -9.30 3.16
C LYS A 32 4.90 -8.90 3.28
N THR A 33 4.63 -7.81 3.97
CA THR A 33 3.29 -7.24 4.06
C THR A 33 3.34 -5.72 4.15
N GLY A 34 2.27 -5.07 3.73
CA GLY A 34 2.16 -3.62 3.72
C GLY A 34 2.75 -2.98 2.47
N THR A 35 2.91 -1.66 2.51
CA THR A 35 3.40 -0.85 1.38
C THR A 35 4.79 -0.33 1.67
N GLU A 36 5.76 -0.79 0.89
CA GLU A 36 7.13 -0.26 0.93
C GLU A 36 7.16 1.09 0.21
N ILE A 37 7.50 2.13 0.94
CA ILE A 37 7.75 3.46 0.38
C ILE A 37 9.23 3.77 0.60
N THR A 38 9.98 3.78 -0.48
CA THR A 38 11.41 4.06 -0.43
C THR A 38 11.68 5.52 -0.08
N GLN A 39 12.89 5.83 0.39
CA GLN A 39 13.28 7.21 0.67
C GLN A 39 13.11 8.11 -0.57
N LYS A 40 13.52 7.63 -1.73
CA LYS A 40 13.37 8.34 -3.01
C LYS A 40 11.91 8.67 -3.34
N GLN A 41 11.00 7.72 -3.11
CA GLN A 41 9.58 7.94 -3.33
C GLN A 41 9.00 8.94 -2.32
N MET A 42 9.43 8.86 -1.07
CA MET A 42 9.03 9.82 -0.05
C MET A 42 9.55 11.23 -0.36
N ASP A 43 10.78 11.35 -0.88
CA ASP A 43 11.37 12.63 -1.26
C ASP A 43 10.64 13.26 -2.45
N ALA A 44 10.09 12.45 -3.34
CA ALA A 44 9.27 12.92 -4.47
C ALA A 44 7.93 13.54 -4.05
N ALA A 45 7.43 13.23 -2.85
CA ALA A 45 6.25 13.89 -2.29
C ALA A 45 6.63 15.26 -1.73
N GLU A 46 6.10 16.33 -2.31
CA GLU A 46 6.43 17.71 -1.92
C GLU A 46 5.45 18.26 -0.90
N VAL A 47 5.97 18.74 0.23
CA VAL A 47 5.18 19.44 1.23
C VAL A 47 4.59 20.73 0.65
N GLY A 48 3.30 20.92 0.88
CA GLY A 48 2.53 22.08 0.37
C GLY A 48 2.01 21.93 -1.05
N LYS A 49 2.40 20.88 -1.78
CA LYS A 49 1.98 20.65 -3.18
C LYS A 49 1.30 19.31 -3.39
N THR A 50 1.85 18.22 -2.86
CA THR A 50 1.31 16.88 -3.05
C THR A 50 -0.03 16.74 -2.34
N THR A 51 -1.02 16.19 -3.04
CA THR A 51 -2.38 15.99 -2.53
C THR A 51 -2.56 14.58 -1.96
N GLN A 52 -3.61 14.40 -1.15
CA GLN A 52 -4.04 13.08 -0.67
C GLN A 52 -4.31 12.11 -1.82
N ASP A 53 -4.95 12.58 -2.88
CA ASP A 53 -5.30 11.75 -4.03
C ASP A 53 -4.04 11.25 -4.76
N GLN A 54 -3.03 12.11 -4.91
CA GLN A 54 -1.75 11.73 -5.49
C GLN A 54 -1.01 10.68 -4.64
N ILE A 55 -1.01 10.82 -3.33
CA ILE A 55 -0.42 9.82 -2.42
C ILE A 55 -1.18 8.49 -2.51
N ARG A 56 -2.51 8.55 -2.54
CA ARG A 56 -3.35 7.35 -2.66
C ARG A 56 -3.20 6.65 -4.01
N GLU A 57 -3.06 7.41 -5.08
CA GLU A 57 -2.81 6.86 -6.42
C GLU A 57 -1.44 6.21 -6.52
N ALA A 58 -0.41 6.82 -5.92
CA ALA A 58 0.95 6.32 -5.97
C ALA A 58 1.18 5.09 -5.08
N TYR A 59 0.58 5.04 -3.88
CA TYR A 59 0.89 4.04 -2.84
C TYR A 59 -0.31 3.21 -2.39
N GLY A 60 -1.50 3.49 -2.90
CA GLY A 60 -2.74 2.82 -2.51
C GLY A 60 -3.31 3.35 -1.19
N ALA A 61 -4.18 2.56 -0.59
CA ALA A 61 -4.80 2.92 0.69
C ALA A 61 -3.80 2.81 1.84
N PRO A 62 -3.78 3.76 2.78
CA PRO A 62 -2.94 3.67 3.96
C PRO A 62 -3.38 2.51 4.87
N SER A 63 -2.44 1.96 5.62
CA SER A 63 -2.71 0.91 6.62
C SER A 63 -3.60 1.41 7.75
N ARG A 64 -3.43 2.66 8.11
CA ARG A 64 -4.17 3.32 9.18
C ARG A 64 -4.32 4.81 8.89
N ARG A 65 -5.42 5.40 9.36
CA ARG A 65 -5.69 6.84 9.30
C ARG A 65 -6.05 7.36 10.68
N GLU A 66 -5.57 8.54 10.98
CA GLU A 66 -5.94 9.28 12.19
C GLU A 66 -6.33 10.70 11.82
N GLN A 67 -7.24 11.28 12.60
CA GLN A 67 -7.65 12.66 12.48
C GLN A 67 -7.27 13.38 13.76
N LEU A 68 -6.45 14.42 13.63
CA LEU A 68 -6.05 15.27 14.74
C LEU A 68 -6.41 16.71 14.41
N GLY A 69 -7.55 17.17 14.92
CA GLY A 69 -8.11 18.47 14.53
C GLY A 69 -8.38 18.53 13.03
N ASP A 70 -7.80 19.51 12.34
CA ASP A 70 -7.91 19.67 10.89
C ASP A 70 -6.84 18.88 10.10
N THR A 71 -5.97 18.16 10.79
CA THR A 71 -4.91 17.37 10.17
C THR A 71 -5.31 15.92 10.05
N GLN A 72 -5.20 15.36 8.83
CA GLN A 72 -5.31 13.92 8.61
C GLN A 72 -3.92 13.30 8.57
N ILE A 73 -3.74 12.19 9.28
CA ILE A 73 -2.49 11.46 9.37
C ILE A 73 -2.69 10.09 8.75
N TRP A 74 -1.89 9.78 7.74
CA TRP A 74 -1.92 8.49 7.04
C TRP A 74 -0.66 7.72 7.31
N TYR A 75 -0.82 6.46 7.71
CA TYR A 75 0.28 5.54 8.01
C TYR A 75 0.37 4.46 6.94
N TYR A 76 1.56 4.26 6.42
CA TYR A 76 1.90 3.17 5.51
C TYR A 76 2.93 2.29 6.20
N ASP A 77 2.45 1.18 6.73
CA ASP A 77 3.32 0.21 7.41
C ASP A 77 3.87 -0.78 6.39
N TYR A 78 5.13 -1.15 6.55
CA TYR A 78 5.79 -2.16 5.77
C TYR A 78 6.61 -3.08 6.66
N VAL A 79 6.43 -4.39 6.46
CA VAL A 79 7.17 -5.43 7.18
C VAL A 79 7.74 -6.41 6.17
N ASN A 80 9.02 -6.70 6.31
CA ASN A 80 9.73 -7.71 5.54
C ASN A 80 10.53 -8.60 6.49
N ILE A 81 9.99 -9.79 6.74
CA ILE A 81 10.65 -10.81 7.57
C ILE A 81 11.44 -11.72 6.64
N LYS A 82 12.74 -11.74 6.81
CA LYS A 82 13.66 -12.54 6.01
C LYS A 82 14.04 -13.83 6.74
N HIS A 83 14.21 -14.92 6.02
CA HIS A 83 14.77 -16.14 6.59
C HIS A 83 16.23 -15.96 7.05
N PHE A 84 16.97 -15.13 6.31
CA PHE A 84 18.36 -14.79 6.60
C PHE A 84 18.53 -13.28 6.53
N GLY A 85 19.27 -12.72 7.50
CA GLY A 85 19.53 -11.30 7.59
C GLY A 85 18.57 -10.56 8.52
N LYS A 86 18.60 -9.23 8.47
CA LYS A 86 17.78 -8.38 9.33
C LYS A 86 16.37 -8.24 8.79
N ASN A 87 15.37 -8.38 9.66
CA ASN A 87 14.01 -8.00 9.37
C ASN A 87 13.90 -6.49 9.21
N VAL A 88 13.00 -6.07 8.32
CA VAL A 88 12.71 -4.66 8.09
C VAL A 88 11.29 -4.38 8.56
N GLN A 89 11.14 -3.39 9.42
CA GLN A 89 9.86 -2.82 9.80
C GLN A 89 9.97 -1.32 9.60
N GLU A 90 9.12 -0.77 8.75
CA GLU A 90 9.11 0.64 8.43
C GLU A 90 7.68 1.18 8.51
N ALA A 91 7.54 2.39 8.96
CA ALA A 91 6.30 3.13 8.87
C ALA A 91 6.59 4.47 8.19
N THR A 92 5.89 4.73 7.09
CA THR A 92 5.90 6.04 6.44
C THR A 92 4.63 6.77 6.82
N VAL A 93 4.77 8.01 7.28
CA VAL A 93 3.67 8.84 7.74
C VAL A 93 3.57 10.08 6.88
N PHE A 94 2.36 10.34 6.38
CA PHE A 94 2.02 11.57 5.67
C PHE A 94 0.95 12.31 6.44
N GLU A 95 1.18 13.58 6.69
CA GLU A 95 0.21 14.47 7.32
C GLU A 95 -0.35 15.43 6.28
N PHE A 96 -1.66 15.61 6.28
CA PHE A 96 -2.37 16.49 5.35
C PHE A 96 -3.16 17.53 6.11
N ASN A 97 -3.10 18.77 5.63
CA ASN A 97 -3.91 19.85 6.16
C ASN A 97 -5.39 19.71 5.74
N LYS A 98 -6.25 20.60 6.22
CA LYS A 98 -7.68 20.62 5.90
C LYS A 98 -8.00 20.76 4.41
N LYS A 99 -7.04 21.23 3.60
CA LYS A 99 -7.18 21.34 2.13
C LYS A 99 -6.78 20.05 1.41
N GLY A 100 -6.34 19.03 2.14
CA GLY A 100 -5.84 17.78 1.56
C GLY A 100 -4.45 17.88 0.96
N LEU A 101 -3.68 18.91 1.31
CA LEU A 101 -2.29 19.07 0.89
C LEU A 101 -1.33 18.52 1.95
N LEU A 102 -0.27 17.89 1.48
CA LEU A 102 0.79 17.36 2.34
C LEU A 102 1.39 18.49 3.18
N SER A 103 1.35 18.36 4.50
CA SER A 103 1.92 19.32 5.46
C SER A 103 3.19 18.82 6.13
N ALA A 104 3.31 17.50 6.32
CA ALA A 104 4.51 16.87 6.85
C ALA A 104 4.63 15.43 6.34
N LYS A 105 5.85 14.93 6.34
CA LYS A 105 6.16 13.54 6.02
C LYS A 105 7.28 13.05 6.93
N SER A 106 7.20 11.81 7.38
CA SER A 106 8.23 11.20 8.20
C SER A 106 8.32 9.70 7.91
N LYS A 107 9.48 9.13 8.19
CA LYS A 107 9.72 7.71 8.07
C LYS A 107 10.43 7.21 9.31
N SER A 108 9.88 6.15 9.91
CA SER A 108 10.52 5.48 11.03
C SER A 108 10.96 4.08 10.62
N ASN A 109 12.19 3.75 10.89
CA ASN A 109 12.71 2.40 10.74
C ASN A 109 12.69 1.76 12.12
N ALA A 110 11.59 1.08 12.42
CA ALA A 110 11.43 0.40 13.69
C ALA A 110 12.10 -0.98 13.66
N VAL A 111 13.42 -1.02 13.71
CA VAL A 111 14.10 -2.22 14.16
C VAL A 111 14.12 -2.16 15.70
N GLY A 112 13.12 -2.77 16.33
CA GLY A 112 13.05 -2.88 17.79
C GLY A 112 12.62 -1.64 18.56
N LYS A 113 12.08 -0.64 17.87
CA LYS A 113 11.43 0.51 18.53
C LYS A 113 9.91 0.41 18.39
N THR A 114 9.19 0.72 19.44
CA THR A 114 7.73 0.61 19.48
C THR A 114 7.02 1.65 18.60
N GLY A 115 7.76 2.55 17.95
CA GLY A 115 7.21 3.64 17.15
C GLY A 115 6.53 4.74 17.98
N ASN A 116 6.56 4.61 19.30
CA ASN A 116 6.06 5.63 20.21
C ASN A 116 7.25 6.24 20.98
N PRO A 117 7.62 7.50 20.68
CA PRO A 117 8.77 8.14 21.32
C PRO A 117 8.63 8.25 22.84
N LEU A 118 7.40 8.25 23.37
CA LEU A 118 7.16 8.25 24.81
C LEU A 118 7.49 6.90 25.44
N ILE A 119 7.17 5.81 24.78
CA ILE A 119 7.50 4.46 25.26
C ILE A 119 9.00 4.20 25.11
N ASP A 120 9.62 4.65 24.03
CA ASP A 120 11.05 4.51 23.82
C ASP A 120 11.85 5.32 24.86
N ALA A 121 11.38 6.51 25.23
CA ALA A 121 11.96 7.32 26.31
C ALA A 121 11.76 6.68 27.69
N ALA A 122 10.62 6.05 27.96
CA ALA A 122 10.33 5.34 29.21
C ALA A 122 11.19 4.09 29.38
N ASN A 123 11.59 3.45 28.28
CA ASN A 123 12.49 2.28 28.29
C ASN A 123 13.97 2.65 28.47
N GLY A 124 14.30 3.92 28.61
CA GLY A 124 15.64 4.41 28.98
C GLY A 124 16.74 4.15 27.95
N LYS A 125 16.34 4.12 26.70
CA LYS A 125 17.30 3.77 25.62
C LYS A 125 17.25 4.71 24.45
#